data_3a678a918aeef7ff0188a10238a3d119
#
_entry.id   3a678a918aeef7ff0188a10238a3d119
#
_cell.length_a   1.000
_cell.length_b   1.000
_cell.length_c   1.000
_cell.angle_alpha   90.00
_cell.angle_beta   90.00
_cell.angle_gamma   90.00
#
_symmetry.space_group_name_H-M   'P 1'
#
loop_
_entity.id
_entity.type
_entity.pdbx_description
1 polymer ?
#
loop_
_entity_poly.entity_id
_entity_poly.type
_entity_poly.pdbx_seq_one_letter_code
_entity_poly.pdbx_strand_id
1 'polypeptide(L)'
;DVDKLTADKMRAAYWEKYGTSLAGLMQNHQIDPEDFLNVVHDIDFSVLSKDLNLSNSLNKLPGRKLVYTNGTAPYAREVLKYRGLTDVFDEIYGIEDAAYVPKPFPEAFEIVFSKANIIHRKSAMFEDEVRNLEVPFKLGLKTILVSDVQSNKKYVNYSVKCLSDFLRQITSNSFN
;
A
#
# COMPACT_ATOMS: atom_id res chain seq x y z
N ASP A 1 17.22 -22.83 11.03
CA ASP A 1 17.41 -21.57 11.79
C ASP A 1 18.66 -20.85 11.29
N VAL A 2 18.58 -19.51 11.21
CA VAL A 2 19.68 -18.63 10.88
C VAL A 2 19.83 -17.57 11.97
N ASP A 3 21.03 -17.00 12.14
CA ASP A 3 21.24 -15.89 13.05
C ASP A 3 20.57 -14.60 12.55
N LYS A 4 20.40 -13.61 13.45
CA LYS A 4 19.71 -12.35 13.15
C LYS A 4 20.33 -11.59 11.99
N LEU A 5 21.67 -11.52 11.90
CA LEU A 5 22.36 -10.78 10.83
C LEU A 5 22.10 -11.41 9.47
N THR A 6 22.12 -12.75 9.41
CA THR A 6 21.79 -13.51 8.20
C THR A 6 20.32 -13.31 7.82
N ALA A 7 19.40 -13.38 8.80
CA ALA A 7 17.98 -13.11 8.56
C ALA A 7 17.72 -11.70 8.01
N ASP A 8 18.38 -10.67 8.56
CA ASP A 8 18.25 -9.28 8.08
C ASP A 8 18.78 -9.11 6.65
N LYS A 9 19.90 -9.75 6.31
CA LYS A 9 20.44 -9.74 4.94
C LYS A 9 19.50 -10.46 3.96
N MET A 10 18.97 -11.61 4.35
CA MET A 10 18.01 -12.35 3.52
C MET A 10 16.74 -11.54 3.28
N ARG A 11 16.21 -10.92 4.35
CA ARG A 11 15.03 -10.04 4.26
C ARG A 11 15.23 -8.91 3.27
N ALA A 12 16.37 -8.20 3.34
CA ALA A 12 16.70 -7.11 2.43
C ALA A 12 16.85 -7.60 0.98
N ALA A 13 17.58 -8.69 0.75
CA ALA A 13 17.78 -9.27 -0.57
C ALA A 13 16.46 -9.77 -1.20
N TYR A 14 15.58 -10.38 -0.40
CA TYR A 14 14.30 -10.86 -0.88
C TYR A 14 13.33 -9.71 -1.19
N TRP A 15 13.31 -8.68 -0.35
CA TRP A 15 12.55 -7.47 -0.62
C TRP A 15 12.96 -6.80 -1.92
N GLU A 16 14.27 -6.70 -2.18
CA GLU A 16 14.80 -6.11 -3.41
C GLU A 16 14.43 -6.96 -4.64
N LYS A 17 14.70 -8.27 -4.59
CA LYS A 17 14.56 -9.17 -5.74
C LYS A 17 13.12 -9.59 -6.02
N TYR A 18 12.34 -9.85 -4.97
CA TYR A 18 11.01 -10.47 -5.07
C TYR A 18 9.87 -9.55 -4.64
N GLY A 19 10.15 -8.28 -4.34
CA GLY A 19 9.13 -7.31 -3.93
C GLY A 19 8.79 -7.35 -2.43
N THR A 20 8.77 -8.51 -1.82
CA THR A 20 8.58 -8.72 -0.38
C THR A 20 9.47 -9.84 0.14
N SER A 21 9.70 -9.85 1.46
CA SER A 21 10.38 -10.96 2.13
C SER A 21 9.59 -12.27 2.00
N LEU A 22 8.26 -12.20 2.09
CA LEU A 22 7.38 -13.35 1.92
C LEU A 22 7.54 -14.02 0.56
N ALA A 23 7.50 -13.24 -0.54
CA ALA A 23 7.65 -13.80 -1.88
C ALA A 23 9.00 -14.50 -2.06
N GLY A 24 10.08 -13.95 -1.48
CA GLY A 24 11.38 -14.60 -1.46
C GLY A 24 11.41 -15.89 -0.64
N LEU A 25 10.74 -15.91 0.51
CA LEU A 25 10.62 -17.11 1.36
C LEU A 25 9.80 -18.21 0.68
N MET A 26 8.67 -17.86 0.06
CA MET A 26 7.86 -18.81 -0.73
C MET A 26 8.67 -19.44 -1.85
N GLN A 27 9.41 -18.62 -2.62
CA GLN A 27 10.19 -19.08 -3.77
C GLN A 27 11.38 -19.96 -3.40
N ASN A 28 12.06 -19.68 -2.29
CA ASN A 28 13.33 -20.35 -1.95
C ASN A 28 13.20 -21.36 -0.78
N HIS A 29 12.13 -21.30 0.00
CA HIS A 29 12.00 -22.10 1.23
C HIS A 29 10.65 -22.82 1.35
N GLN A 30 9.77 -22.69 0.35
CA GLN A 30 8.45 -23.33 0.34
C GLN A 30 7.62 -23.04 1.61
N ILE A 31 7.74 -21.82 2.13
CA ILE A 31 6.97 -21.36 3.30
C ILE A 31 5.51 -21.18 2.90
N ASP A 32 4.61 -21.61 3.78
CA ASP A 32 3.20 -21.31 3.68
C ASP A 32 2.98 -19.80 3.94
N PRO A 33 2.35 -19.06 2.99
CA PRO A 33 2.17 -17.62 3.14
C PRO A 33 1.21 -17.26 4.29
N GLU A 34 0.17 -18.06 4.55
CA GLU A 34 -0.82 -17.76 5.60
C GLU A 34 -0.19 -17.90 6.99
N ASP A 35 0.56 -18.98 7.22
CA ASP A 35 1.27 -19.19 8.48
C ASP A 35 2.27 -18.05 8.75
N PHE A 36 3.05 -17.66 7.73
CA PHE A 36 4.00 -16.55 7.85
C PHE A 36 3.29 -15.22 8.15
N LEU A 37 2.23 -14.90 7.41
CA LEU A 37 1.51 -13.63 7.56
C LEU A 37 0.77 -13.55 8.91
N ASN A 38 0.22 -14.65 9.41
CA ASN A 38 -0.38 -14.70 10.74
C ASN A 38 0.62 -14.34 11.84
N VAL A 39 1.86 -14.85 11.74
CA VAL A 39 2.91 -14.54 12.73
C VAL A 39 3.39 -13.09 12.64
N VAL A 40 3.67 -12.58 11.44
CA VAL A 40 4.24 -11.22 11.30
C VAL A 40 3.20 -10.10 11.48
N HIS A 41 1.92 -10.41 11.38
CA HIS A 41 0.82 -9.47 11.61
C HIS A 41 0.28 -9.51 13.05
N ASP A 42 0.74 -10.46 13.88
CA ASP A 42 0.41 -10.50 15.31
C ASP A 42 1.27 -9.48 16.07
N ILE A 43 0.86 -8.24 16.00
CA ILE A 43 1.56 -7.09 16.62
C ILE A 43 0.62 -6.28 17.51
N ASP A 44 1.19 -5.50 18.42
CA ASP A 44 0.43 -4.56 19.24
C ASP A 44 0.03 -3.32 18.43
N PHE A 45 -1.25 -3.21 18.09
CA PHE A 45 -1.81 -2.06 17.39
C PHE A 45 -2.08 -0.85 18.30
N SER A 46 -1.99 -0.99 19.63
CA SER A 46 -2.28 0.11 20.58
C SER A 46 -1.32 1.29 20.45
N VAL A 47 -0.16 1.08 19.83
CA VAL A 47 0.82 2.13 19.50
C VAL A 47 0.32 3.10 18.41
N LEU A 48 -0.72 2.70 17.66
CA LEU A 48 -1.32 3.55 16.64
C LEU A 48 -2.31 4.53 17.27
N SER A 49 -2.29 5.77 16.81
CA SER A 49 -3.24 6.80 17.22
C SER A 49 -4.21 7.14 16.08
N LYS A 50 -5.43 7.57 16.45
CA LYS A 50 -6.43 8.03 15.48
C LYS A 50 -5.96 9.28 14.75
N ASP A 51 -6.20 9.35 13.45
CA ASP A 51 -5.92 10.50 12.60
C ASP A 51 -7.25 11.11 12.08
N LEU A 52 -7.85 11.96 12.90
CA LEU A 52 -9.11 12.61 12.56
C LEU A 52 -8.97 13.57 11.36
N ASN A 53 -7.80 14.18 11.17
CA ASN A 53 -7.54 15.07 10.04
C ASN A 53 -7.54 14.29 8.73
N LEU A 54 -6.89 13.12 8.72
CA LEU A 54 -6.89 12.23 7.56
C LEU A 54 -8.29 11.73 7.27
N SER A 55 -9.02 11.24 8.29
CA SER A 55 -10.40 10.77 8.15
C SER A 55 -11.30 11.85 7.55
N ASN A 56 -11.26 13.07 8.09
CA ASN A 56 -12.05 14.20 7.58
C ASN A 56 -11.70 14.57 6.13
N SER A 57 -10.43 14.53 5.79
CA SER A 57 -9.97 14.86 4.42
C SER A 57 -10.39 13.78 3.42
N LEU A 58 -10.24 12.51 3.78
CA LEU A 58 -10.65 11.39 2.94
C LEU A 58 -12.17 11.38 2.70
N ASN A 59 -12.98 11.66 3.73
CA ASN A 59 -14.45 11.73 3.60
C ASN A 59 -14.93 12.86 2.66
N LYS A 60 -14.12 13.90 2.46
CA LYS A 60 -14.42 14.99 1.50
C LYS A 60 -14.04 14.66 0.06
N LEU A 61 -13.21 13.65 -0.17
CA LEU A 61 -12.83 13.26 -1.51
C LEU A 61 -14.00 12.59 -2.23
N PRO A 62 -14.25 13.00 -3.49
CA PRO A 62 -15.24 12.31 -4.34
C PRO A 62 -14.73 10.92 -4.76
N GLY A 63 -15.67 10.06 -5.13
CA GLY A 63 -15.38 8.74 -5.69
C GLY A 63 -15.01 7.68 -4.65
N ARG A 64 -14.79 6.47 -5.14
CA ARG A 64 -14.42 5.32 -4.33
C ARG A 64 -13.00 5.46 -3.78
N LYS A 65 -12.83 5.00 -2.57
CA LYS A 65 -11.55 4.94 -1.86
C LYS A 65 -11.22 3.50 -1.53
N LEU A 66 -10.08 3.04 -1.99
CA LEU A 66 -9.65 1.66 -1.86
C LEU A 66 -8.31 1.61 -1.13
N VAL A 67 -8.10 0.55 -0.36
CA VAL A 67 -6.78 0.17 0.14
C VAL A 67 -6.27 -1.00 -0.69
N TYR A 68 -5.01 -0.91 -1.13
CA TYR A 68 -4.27 -2.02 -1.74
C TYR A 68 -2.90 -2.17 -1.09
N THR A 69 -2.68 -3.28 -0.40
CA THR A 69 -1.49 -3.53 0.42
C THR A 69 -0.81 -4.84 0.08
N ASN A 70 0.52 -4.91 0.30
CA ASN A 70 1.28 -6.18 0.31
C ASN A 70 1.15 -6.94 1.65
N GLY A 71 0.45 -6.37 2.64
CA GLY A 71 -0.03 -7.10 3.81
C GLY A 71 -1.37 -7.77 3.52
N THR A 72 -1.96 -8.46 4.51
CA THR A 72 -3.30 -9.04 4.35
C THR A 72 -4.42 -8.01 4.52
N ALA A 73 -5.58 -8.25 3.92
CA ALA A 73 -6.75 -7.40 4.12
C ALA A 73 -7.24 -7.39 5.59
N PRO A 74 -7.26 -8.51 6.35
CA PRO A 74 -7.53 -8.47 7.78
C PRO A 74 -6.56 -7.59 8.58
N TYR A 75 -5.25 -7.68 8.31
CA TYR A 75 -4.25 -6.81 8.94
C TYR A 75 -4.52 -5.33 8.64
N ALA A 76 -4.77 -4.99 7.38
CA ALA A 76 -5.10 -3.63 6.99
C ALA A 76 -6.37 -3.10 7.70
N ARG A 77 -7.41 -3.94 7.88
CA ARG A 77 -8.61 -3.56 8.63
C ARG A 77 -8.30 -3.21 10.08
N GLU A 78 -7.47 -3.98 10.76
CA GLU A 78 -7.06 -3.65 12.14
C GLU A 78 -6.27 -2.34 12.21
N VAL A 79 -5.32 -2.11 11.28
CA VAL A 79 -4.60 -0.83 11.17
C VAL A 79 -5.57 0.34 10.99
N LEU A 80 -6.52 0.22 10.06
CA LEU A 80 -7.52 1.27 9.78
C LEU A 80 -8.42 1.55 11.00
N LYS A 81 -8.83 0.51 11.73
CA LYS A 81 -9.63 0.64 12.95
C LYS A 81 -8.90 1.44 14.02
N TYR A 82 -7.65 1.10 14.32
CA TYR A 82 -6.84 1.84 15.29
C TYR A 82 -6.52 3.27 14.83
N ARG A 83 -6.40 3.49 13.52
CA ARG A 83 -6.23 4.82 12.91
C ARG A 83 -7.52 5.65 12.85
N GLY A 84 -8.69 5.08 13.21
CA GLY A 84 -9.98 5.75 13.13
C GLY A 84 -10.51 5.94 11.71
N LEU A 85 -10.21 4.99 10.83
CA LEU A 85 -10.51 5.02 9.40
C LEU A 85 -11.42 3.85 8.95
N THR A 86 -12.13 3.19 9.88
CA THR A 86 -12.90 1.95 9.62
C THR A 86 -13.89 2.11 8.47
N ASP A 87 -14.63 3.23 8.42
CA ASP A 87 -15.73 3.44 7.47
C ASP A 87 -15.35 4.40 6.32
N VAL A 88 -14.05 4.61 6.11
CA VAL A 88 -13.54 5.58 5.12
C VAL A 88 -13.35 4.95 3.76
N PHE A 89 -12.99 3.68 3.72
CA PHE A 89 -12.65 2.96 2.49
C PHE A 89 -13.76 2.00 2.08
N ASP A 90 -14.10 2.01 0.81
CA ASP A 90 -15.14 1.18 0.22
C ASP A 90 -14.71 -0.29 0.14
N GLU A 91 -13.43 -0.54 -0.18
CA GLU A 91 -12.88 -1.89 -0.33
C GLU A 91 -11.41 -1.94 0.12
N ILE A 92 -10.97 -3.12 0.56
CA ILE A 92 -9.60 -3.39 0.99
C ILE A 92 -9.11 -4.64 0.29
N TYR A 93 -8.02 -4.51 -0.45
CA TYR A 93 -7.34 -5.59 -1.16
C TYR A 93 -5.99 -5.86 -0.51
N GLY A 94 -5.80 -7.10 -0.03
CA GLY A 94 -4.55 -7.60 0.52
C GLY A 94 -3.72 -8.35 -0.52
N ILE A 95 -2.60 -8.90 -0.05
CA ILE A 95 -1.69 -9.73 -0.85
C ILE A 95 -2.38 -11.01 -1.35
N GLU A 96 -3.33 -11.54 -0.55
CA GLU A 96 -4.15 -12.71 -0.90
C GLU A 96 -5.05 -12.44 -2.10
N ASP A 97 -5.52 -11.20 -2.27
CA ASP A 97 -6.32 -10.79 -3.43
C ASP A 97 -5.51 -10.75 -4.73
N ALA A 98 -4.20 -10.57 -4.62
CA ALA A 98 -3.23 -10.61 -5.71
C ALA A 98 -2.61 -12.01 -5.90
N ALA A 99 -3.21 -13.07 -5.36
CA ALA A 99 -2.68 -14.44 -5.40
C ALA A 99 -1.24 -14.52 -4.86
N TYR A 100 -0.93 -13.76 -3.82
CA TYR A 100 0.38 -13.62 -3.18
C TYR A 100 1.50 -13.07 -4.09
N VAL A 101 1.14 -12.50 -5.25
CA VAL A 101 2.06 -11.72 -6.07
C VAL A 101 2.13 -10.30 -5.50
N PRO A 102 3.30 -9.83 -5.04
CA PRO A 102 3.37 -8.51 -4.42
C PRO A 102 3.53 -7.37 -5.43
N LYS A 103 3.17 -6.16 -5.05
CA LYS A 103 3.72 -4.95 -5.67
C LYS A 103 5.25 -4.98 -5.50
N PRO A 104 6.05 -4.57 -6.51
CA PRO A 104 5.71 -3.81 -7.70
C PRO A 104 5.46 -4.63 -8.97
N PHE A 105 5.25 -5.94 -8.90
CA PHE A 105 5.07 -6.76 -10.09
C PHE A 105 3.79 -6.43 -10.84
N PRO A 106 3.82 -6.32 -12.20
CA PRO A 106 2.66 -5.94 -13.01
C PRO A 106 1.44 -6.83 -12.79
N GLU A 107 1.64 -8.13 -12.66
CA GLU A 107 0.59 -9.13 -12.46
C GLU A 107 -0.25 -8.84 -11.21
N ALA A 108 0.38 -8.35 -10.14
CA ALA A 108 -0.30 -7.97 -8.91
C ALA A 108 -1.31 -6.83 -9.14
N PHE A 109 -0.92 -5.84 -9.93
CA PHE A 109 -1.80 -4.72 -10.29
C PHE A 109 -2.91 -5.15 -11.24
N GLU A 110 -2.61 -6.00 -12.22
CA GLU A 110 -3.59 -6.52 -13.17
C GLU A 110 -4.71 -7.27 -12.45
N ILE A 111 -4.36 -8.17 -11.53
CA ILE A 111 -5.33 -8.92 -10.74
C ILE A 111 -6.19 -7.99 -9.90
N VAL A 112 -5.58 -7.12 -9.08
CA VAL A 112 -6.33 -6.29 -8.12
C VAL A 112 -7.11 -5.19 -8.84
N PHE A 113 -6.54 -4.53 -9.85
CA PHE A 113 -7.22 -3.47 -10.58
C PHE A 113 -8.40 -3.99 -11.41
N SER A 114 -8.31 -5.22 -11.92
CA SER A 114 -9.43 -5.91 -12.57
C SER A 114 -10.54 -6.21 -11.56
N LYS A 115 -10.24 -6.84 -10.42
CA LYS A 115 -11.21 -7.11 -9.35
C LYS A 115 -11.90 -5.84 -8.87
N ALA A 116 -11.14 -4.77 -8.67
CA ALA A 116 -11.63 -3.48 -8.18
C ALA A 116 -12.32 -2.63 -9.27
N ASN A 117 -12.36 -3.06 -10.52
CA ASN A 117 -12.88 -2.30 -11.66
C ASN A 117 -12.28 -0.89 -11.74
N ILE A 118 -10.95 -0.76 -11.67
CA ILE A 118 -10.25 0.52 -11.69
C ILE A 118 -10.32 1.16 -13.08
N ILE A 119 -10.84 2.37 -13.15
CA ILE A 119 -10.79 3.20 -14.36
C ILE A 119 -9.50 4.00 -14.34
N HIS A 120 -8.45 3.49 -14.96
CA HIS A 120 -7.07 3.97 -14.83
C HIS A 120 -6.95 5.49 -14.94
N ARG A 121 -7.50 6.10 -16.01
CA ARG A 121 -7.39 7.56 -16.27
C ARG A 121 -8.21 8.44 -15.30
N LYS A 122 -9.08 7.82 -14.47
CA LYS A 122 -9.90 8.52 -13.48
C LYS A 122 -9.47 8.19 -12.06
N SER A 123 -8.33 7.51 -11.89
CA SER A 123 -7.85 7.02 -10.61
C SER A 123 -6.50 7.63 -10.26
N ALA A 124 -6.24 7.70 -8.97
CA ALA A 124 -4.95 8.09 -8.40
C ALA A 124 -4.46 7.02 -7.45
N MET A 125 -3.15 6.78 -7.41
CA MET A 125 -2.51 5.89 -6.45
C MET A 125 -1.56 6.67 -5.56
N PHE A 126 -1.72 6.50 -4.25
CA PHE A 126 -0.86 7.03 -3.21
C PHE A 126 -0.02 5.90 -2.65
N GLU A 127 1.28 6.09 -2.55
CA GLU A 127 2.25 5.07 -2.14
C GLU A 127 3.44 5.70 -1.43
N ASP A 128 4.02 4.98 -0.50
CA ASP A 128 5.25 5.34 0.20
C ASP A 128 6.50 4.71 -0.46
N GLU A 129 6.31 3.60 -1.17
CA GLU A 129 7.37 2.92 -1.89
C GLU A 129 7.37 3.33 -3.38
N VAL A 130 8.41 4.05 -3.78
CA VAL A 130 8.49 4.67 -5.11
C VAL A 130 8.35 3.68 -6.27
N ARG A 131 8.90 2.46 -6.14
CA ARG A 131 8.85 1.44 -7.21
C ARG A 131 7.43 0.92 -7.48
N ASN A 132 6.55 1.01 -6.49
CA ASN A 132 5.14 0.60 -6.62
C ASN A 132 4.30 1.57 -7.46
N LEU A 133 4.83 2.75 -7.81
CA LEU A 133 4.15 3.74 -8.64
C LEU A 133 4.41 3.57 -10.14
N GLU A 134 5.41 2.77 -10.56
CA GLU A 134 5.79 2.66 -11.97
C GLU A 134 4.69 2.01 -12.82
N VAL A 135 4.13 0.88 -12.37
CA VAL A 135 3.08 0.17 -13.10
C VAL A 135 1.78 1.01 -13.15
N PRO A 136 1.26 1.56 -12.05
CA PRO A 136 0.11 2.47 -12.09
C PRO A 136 0.28 3.64 -13.03
N PHE A 137 1.46 4.26 -13.06
CA PHE A 137 1.76 5.34 -14.01
C PHE A 137 1.67 4.88 -15.47
N LYS A 138 2.26 3.72 -15.81
CA LYS A 138 2.19 3.14 -17.17
C LYS A 138 0.75 2.82 -17.58
N LEU A 139 -0.09 2.44 -16.63
CA LEU A 139 -1.52 2.21 -16.83
C LEU A 139 -2.34 3.51 -16.95
N GLY A 140 -1.76 4.66 -16.62
CA GLY A 140 -2.38 5.96 -16.78
C GLY A 140 -3.06 6.53 -15.52
N LEU A 141 -2.79 5.97 -14.34
CA LEU A 141 -3.19 6.56 -13.08
C LEU A 141 -2.37 7.82 -12.77
N LYS A 142 -2.92 8.71 -11.97
CA LYS A 142 -2.12 9.73 -11.28
C LYS A 142 -1.38 9.07 -10.12
N THR A 143 -0.09 9.38 -9.99
CA THR A 143 0.79 8.73 -9.00
C THR A 143 1.32 9.75 -8.01
N ILE A 144 1.10 9.49 -6.73
CA ILE A 144 1.49 10.35 -5.62
C ILE A 144 2.40 9.57 -4.68
N LEU A 145 3.65 9.99 -4.56
CA LEU A 145 4.57 9.48 -3.56
C LEU A 145 4.35 10.22 -2.24
N VAL A 146 4.08 9.47 -1.17
CA VAL A 146 3.97 9.99 0.20
C VAL A 146 5.26 9.65 0.93
N SER A 147 6.21 10.59 0.96
CA SER A 147 7.54 10.37 1.52
C SER A 147 8.21 11.70 1.90
N ASP A 148 9.07 11.69 2.91
CA ASP A 148 9.94 12.82 3.23
C ASP A 148 11.02 13.06 2.16
N VAL A 149 11.32 12.04 1.35
CA VAL A 149 12.31 12.09 0.28
C VAL A 149 11.62 12.38 -1.04
N GLN A 150 12.03 13.45 -1.72
CA GLN A 150 11.57 13.78 -3.08
C GLN A 150 12.09 12.77 -4.09
N SER A 151 11.27 12.46 -5.08
CA SER A 151 11.66 11.55 -6.17
C SER A 151 11.68 12.27 -7.52
N ASN A 152 12.76 12.05 -8.29
CA ASN A 152 12.91 12.55 -9.66
C ASN A 152 12.46 11.53 -10.73
N LYS A 153 11.81 10.45 -10.32
CA LYS A 153 11.33 9.42 -11.25
C LYS A 153 10.18 9.96 -12.10
N LYS A 154 10.23 9.75 -13.41
CA LYS A 154 9.21 10.22 -14.38
C LYS A 154 7.81 9.66 -14.10
N TYR A 155 7.72 8.54 -13.39
CA TYR A 155 6.48 7.89 -13.01
C TYR A 155 5.93 8.35 -11.64
N VAL A 156 6.46 9.45 -11.08
CA VAL A 156 5.91 10.13 -9.89
C VAL A 156 5.37 11.48 -10.31
N ASN A 157 4.04 11.65 -10.32
CA ASN A 157 3.44 12.92 -10.69
C ASN A 157 3.54 13.97 -9.57
N TYR A 158 3.42 13.54 -8.31
CA TYR A 158 3.53 14.38 -7.13
C TYR A 158 4.31 13.68 -6.03
N SER A 159 5.15 14.41 -5.30
CA SER A 159 5.79 13.96 -4.07
C SER A 159 5.32 14.83 -2.92
N VAL A 160 4.76 14.22 -1.88
CA VAL A 160 4.18 14.90 -0.72
C VAL A 160 4.71 14.27 0.56
N LYS A 161 4.95 15.09 1.61
CA LYS A 161 5.44 14.58 2.89
C LYS A 161 4.34 13.99 3.76
N CYS A 162 3.19 14.63 3.76
CA CYS A 162 2.07 14.27 4.61
C CYS A 162 0.80 14.13 3.77
N LEU A 163 0.20 12.95 3.81
CA LEU A 163 -1.03 12.67 3.08
C LEU A 163 -2.19 13.55 3.56
N SER A 164 -2.37 13.71 4.87
CA SER A 164 -3.46 14.52 5.44
C SER A 164 -3.38 15.99 5.00
N ASP A 165 -2.18 16.57 4.96
CA ASP A 165 -1.99 17.95 4.52
C ASP A 165 -2.26 18.13 3.03
N PHE A 166 -1.78 17.20 2.20
CA PHE A 166 -2.04 17.22 0.78
C PHE A 166 -3.53 17.10 0.47
N LEU A 167 -4.22 16.14 1.09
CA LEU A 167 -5.65 15.96 0.89
C LEU A 167 -6.46 17.16 1.35
N ARG A 168 -6.08 17.80 2.46
CA ARG A 168 -6.71 19.04 2.91
C ARG A 168 -6.58 20.16 1.88
N GLN A 169 -5.41 20.34 1.26
CA GLN A 169 -5.19 21.36 0.23
C GLN A 169 -6.08 21.15 -1.00
N ILE A 170 -6.12 19.94 -1.53
CA ILE A 170 -6.94 19.65 -2.74
C ILE A 170 -8.44 19.71 -2.46
N THR A 171 -8.89 19.32 -1.26
CA THR A 171 -10.31 19.40 -0.90
C THR A 171 -10.77 20.82 -0.54
N SER A 172 -9.86 21.69 -0.07
CA SER A 172 -10.18 23.10 0.21
C SER A 172 -10.27 23.94 -1.09
N ASN A 173 -9.47 23.61 -2.10
CA ASN A 173 -9.44 24.34 -3.38
C ASN A 173 -10.60 23.95 -4.34
N SER A 174 -11.36 22.90 -4.00
CA SER A 174 -12.50 22.44 -4.82
C SER A 174 -13.80 23.21 -4.56
N PHE A 175 -13.78 24.21 -3.67
CA PHE A 175 -14.95 25.03 -3.29
C PHE A 175 -14.82 26.52 -3.68
N ASN A 176 -13.85 26.88 -4.54
CA ASN A 176 -13.72 28.24 -5.09
C ASN A 176 -13.99 28.25 -6.59
#